data_cc3bf0a91f4e1e7aa03c37c103abd966
#
_entry.id   cc3bf0a91f4e1e7aa03c37c103abd966
#
_cell.length_a   1.000
_cell.length_b   1.000
_cell.length_c   1.000
_cell.angle_alpha   90.00
_cell.angle_beta   90.00
_cell.angle_gamma   90.00
#
_symmetry.space_group_name_H-M   'P 1'
#
loop_
_entity.id
_entity.type
_entity.pdbx_description
1 polymer ?
#
loop_
_entity_poly.entity_id
_entity_poly.type
_entity_poly.pdbx_seq_one_letter_code
_entity_poly.pdbx_strand_id
1 'polypeptide(L)'
;VAENNLRKARIAVVGAGFAGASAIRALPPALRRETLLIDRNPTFDFAPLIHEVAAGRLHPDSVGSHIPPPHTRECEFLQTNITALDLERKTLHTTPGSDVEYEYLVLATGSSASPPPENLSPHFRSFWSLADAVSLRDTIAKVWREKNGATIAIAGGGTTGVELAAEMAHLLKYLKRRTSRPAEAKVVLLEAGDRLMGWLEPHFHRTATSALERLGVEIRLDSPVEEASEDGVKSGAEWVPANIRVWTAGHEISGPAAEIPGGRDAAGRLRVDERLTVPGHPEAYLLGDAGVYEDPRHGPLPPTASVAVQQGPYAARDIARRIRNPKTKRPKFDFFDRGYIVSLGPDNAAAETLGTKFTGRAAHALYRSVLLYYLKDRGGRALTAADWAMERMGRLGF
;
A
#
# COMPACT_ATOMS: atom_id res chain seq x y z
N VAL A 1 2.43 -32.06 24.31
CA VAL A 1 2.04 -30.75 24.87
C VAL A 1 3.20 -29.82 24.50
N ALA A 2 3.02 -28.97 23.52
CA ALA A 2 4.02 -27.94 23.18
C ALA A 2 4.13 -27.01 24.40
N GLU A 3 5.31 -26.84 24.95
CA GLU A 3 5.57 -25.83 25.98
C GLU A 3 5.20 -24.48 25.39
N ASN A 4 4.23 -23.82 25.99
CA ASN A 4 3.78 -22.49 25.63
C ASN A 4 4.94 -21.53 25.98
N ASN A 5 5.77 -21.17 25.01
CA ASN A 5 6.96 -20.37 25.24
C ASN A 5 6.53 -18.90 25.32
N LEU A 6 6.22 -18.42 26.53
CA LEU A 6 5.80 -17.06 26.78
C LEU A 6 7.00 -16.11 26.63
N ARG A 7 6.96 -15.24 25.62
CA ARG A 7 7.92 -14.16 25.44
C ARG A 7 7.44 -12.89 26.14
N LYS A 8 8.37 -12.08 26.60
CA LYS A 8 8.06 -10.76 27.17
C LYS A 8 8.76 -9.66 26.39
N ALA A 9 7.99 -8.68 25.97
CA ALA A 9 8.49 -7.49 25.30
C ALA A 9 8.02 -6.24 26.04
N ARG A 10 8.90 -5.29 26.27
CA ARG A 10 8.45 -3.99 26.78
C ARG A 10 7.58 -3.27 25.79
N ILE A 11 8.00 -3.31 24.50
CA ILE A 11 7.25 -2.73 23.40
C ILE A 11 7.07 -3.83 22.34
N ALA A 12 5.83 -4.18 22.02
CA ALA A 12 5.52 -5.02 20.87
C ALA A 12 5.05 -4.15 19.70
N VAL A 13 5.65 -4.32 18.52
CA VAL A 13 5.24 -3.65 17.28
C VAL A 13 4.79 -4.73 16.29
N VAL A 14 3.52 -4.74 15.94
CA VAL A 14 2.93 -5.69 15.00
C VAL A 14 2.75 -5.02 13.65
N GLY A 15 3.47 -5.50 12.64
CA GLY A 15 3.53 -4.93 11.30
C GLY A 15 4.75 -4.05 11.07
N ALA A 16 5.57 -4.43 10.08
CA ALA A 16 6.79 -3.73 9.70
C ALA A 16 6.58 -2.75 8.53
N GLY A 17 5.33 -2.38 8.24
CA GLY A 17 4.96 -1.41 7.21
C GLY A 17 5.40 0.01 7.54
N PHE A 18 4.85 1.00 6.83
CA PHE A 18 5.20 2.42 6.98
C PHE A 18 5.08 2.93 8.41
N ALA A 19 4.00 2.59 9.12
CA ALA A 19 3.77 3.06 10.49
C ALA A 19 4.71 2.36 11.48
N GLY A 20 4.79 1.03 11.48
CA GLY A 20 5.61 0.26 12.41
C GLY A 20 7.11 0.53 12.26
N ALA A 21 7.63 0.48 11.04
CA ALA A 21 9.03 0.82 10.77
C ALA A 21 9.38 2.26 11.17
N SER A 22 8.44 3.20 10.99
CA SER A 22 8.62 4.60 11.40
C SER A 22 8.57 4.76 12.93
N ALA A 23 7.76 3.96 13.61
CA ALA A 23 7.71 3.92 15.08
C ALA A 23 9.03 3.42 15.65
N ILE A 24 9.52 2.25 15.22
CA ILE A 24 10.79 1.67 15.69
C ILE A 24 11.94 2.65 15.49
N ARG A 25 12.04 3.26 14.30
CA ARG A 25 13.10 4.21 14.01
C ARG A 25 13.08 5.44 14.91
N ALA A 26 11.90 5.88 15.34
CA ALA A 26 11.73 7.05 16.22
C ALA A 26 11.96 6.73 17.70
N LEU A 27 11.99 5.45 18.09
CA LEU A 27 12.33 5.05 19.45
C LEU A 27 13.80 5.36 19.77
N PRO A 28 14.13 5.77 21.01
CA PRO A 28 15.49 5.83 21.49
C PRO A 28 16.21 4.46 21.36
N PRO A 29 17.52 4.41 21.10
CA PRO A 29 18.26 3.16 20.92
C PRO A 29 18.09 2.15 22.06
N ALA A 30 18.03 2.61 23.32
CA ALA A 30 17.80 1.75 24.46
C ALA A 30 16.43 1.03 24.37
N LEU A 31 15.38 1.74 24.00
CA LEU A 31 14.04 1.15 23.87
C LEU A 31 13.89 0.27 22.62
N ARG A 32 14.66 0.50 21.56
CA ARG A 32 14.67 -0.41 20.40
C ARG A 32 15.12 -1.82 20.80
N ARG A 33 16.09 -1.95 21.69
CA ARG A 33 16.56 -3.24 22.21
C ARG A 33 15.56 -3.96 23.10
N GLU A 34 14.60 -3.23 23.63
CA GLU A 34 13.48 -3.74 24.42
C GLU A 34 12.20 -3.93 23.58
N THR A 35 12.34 -3.78 22.25
CA THR A 35 11.23 -3.85 21.28
C THR A 35 11.27 -5.17 20.52
N LEU A 36 10.13 -5.86 20.47
CA LEU A 36 9.88 -6.99 19.60
C LEU A 36 9.07 -6.53 18.39
N LEU A 37 9.67 -6.63 17.20
CA LEU A 37 8.98 -6.42 15.92
C LEU A 37 8.41 -7.76 15.46
N ILE A 38 7.13 -7.78 15.14
CA ILE A 38 6.41 -8.97 14.68
C ILE A 38 5.82 -8.70 13.30
N ASP A 39 6.13 -9.55 12.34
CA ASP A 39 5.49 -9.52 11.02
C ASP A 39 5.39 -10.95 10.46
N ARG A 40 4.35 -11.22 9.68
CA ARG A 40 4.18 -12.50 8.99
C ARG A 40 5.15 -12.68 7.83
N ASN A 41 5.57 -11.56 7.21
CA ASN A 41 6.45 -11.54 6.07
C ASN A 41 7.89 -11.23 6.50
N PRO A 42 8.91 -11.84 5.87
CA PRO A 42 10.31 -11.50 6.10
C PRO A 42 10.76 -10.24 5.34
N THR A 43 9.90 -9.72 4.47
CA THR A 43 10.19 -8.58 3.61
C THR A 43 9.13 -7.50 3.73
N PHE A 44 9.56 -6.27 3.57
CA PHE A 44 8.70 -5.09 3.42
C PHE A 44 8.62 -4.73 1.95
N ASP A 45 7.41 -4.75 1.40
CA ASP A 45 7.14 -4.34 0.03
C ASP A 45 6.82 -2.85 -0.01
N PHE A 46 7.55 -2.10 -0.82
CA PHE A 46 7.28 -0.68 -1.00
C PHE A 46 6.13 -0.49 -2.01
N ALA A 47 4.91 -0.69 -1.52
CA ALA A 47 3.68 -0.67 -2.32
C ALA A 47 3.54 0.51 -3.30
N PRO A 48 3.99 1.75 -3.00
CA PRO A 48 3.87 2.87 -3.94
C PRO A 48 4.63 2.72 -5.27
N LEU A 49 5.47 1.69 -5.44
CA LEU A 49 6.25 1.46 -6.67
C LEU A 49 5.97 0.11 -7.35
N ILE A 50 5.04 -0.70 -6.85
CA ILE A 50 4.80 -2.03 -7.44
C ILE A 50 4.22 -1.96 -8.87
N HIS A 51 3.49 -0.89 -9.23
CA HIS A 51 2.99 -0.69 -10.59
C HIS A 51 4.13 -0.50 -11.60
N GLU A 52 5.26 0.13 -11.21
CA GLU A 52 6.46 0.21 -12.04
C GLU A 52 7.17 -1.13 -12.18
N VAL A 53 7.11 -2.01 -11.16
CA VAL A 53 7.62 -3.39 -11.24
C VAL A 53 6.77 -4.21 -12.21
N ALA A 54 5.44 -4.08 -12.15
CA ALA A 54 4.54 -4.77 -13.07
C ALA A 54 4.77 -4.35 -14.53
N ALA A 55 5.20 -3.11 -14.75
CA ALA A 55 5.57 -2.58 -16.07
C ALA A 55 7.02 -2.91 -16.49
N GLY A 56 7.79 -3.62 -15.68
CA GLY A 56 9.19 -3.93 -15.94
C GLY A 56 10.14 -2.72 -15.90
N ARG A 57 9.72 -1.62 -15.28
CA ARG A 57 10.53 -0.40 -15.14
C ARG A 57 11.45 -0.44 -13.91
N LEU A 58 11.07 -1.22 -12.90
CA LEU A 58 11.85 -1.46 -11.71
C LEU A 58 12.10 -2.94 -11.51
N HIS A 59 13.30 -3.28 -11.05
CA HIS A 59 13.56 -4.64 -10.58
C HIS A 59 12.85 -4.88 -9.24
N PRO A 60 12.32 -6.08 -8.97
CA PRO A 60 11.66 -6.39 -7.70
C PRO A 60 12.51 -6.04 -6.46
N ASP A 61 13.83 -6.31 -6.51
CA ASP A 61 14.75 -6.04 -5.40
C ASP A 61 14.93 -4.53 -5.12
N SER A 62 14.53 -3.66 -6.05
CA SER A 62 14.59 -2.21 -5.85
C SER A 62 13.52 -1.72 -4.87
N VAL A 63 12.43 -2.47 -4.73
CA VAL A 63 11.25 -2.08 -3.94
C VAL A 63 10.92 -3.04 -2.80
N GLY A 64 11.51 -4.25 -2.79
CA GLY A 64 11.47 -5.19 -1.67
C GLY A 64 12.67 -4.99 -0.74
N SER A 65 12.47 -5.01 0.56
CA SER A 65 13.56 -4.96 1.53
C SER A 65 13.34 -5.97 2.66
N HIS A 66 14.45 -6.57 3.15
CA HIS A 66 14.36 -7.46 4.30
C HIS A 66 13.95 -6.73 5.58
N ILE A 67 13.21 -7.42 6.44
CA ILE A 67 12.88 -7.00 7.79
C ILE A 67 13.84 -7.73 8.77
N PRO A 68 14.40 -7.05 9.78
CA PRO A 68 14.33 -5.60 10.03
C PRO A 68 15.23 -4.84 9.04
N PRO A 69 14.80 -3.66 8.59
CA PRO A 69 15.64 -2.78 7.79
C PRO A 69 16.94 -2.42 8.56
N PRO A 70 18.04 -2.05 7.87
CA PRO A 70 19.33 -1.76 8.52
C PRO A 70 19.28 -0.80 9.70
N HIS A 71 18.35 0.15 9.68
CA HIS A 71 18.18 1.16 10.73
C HIS A 71 17.31 0.70 11.92
N THR A 72 16.74 -0.53 11.87
CA THR A 72 15.97 -1.14 12.96
C THR A 72 16.58 -2.42 13.49
N ARG A 73 17.82 -2.77 13.07
CA ARG A 73 18.55 -3.98 13.46
C ARG A 73 18.76 -4.15 14.96
N GLU A 74 18.56 -3.09 15.75
CA GLU A 74 18.68 -3.16 17.21
C GLU A 74 17.47 -3.82 17.88
N CYS A 75 16.30 -3.93 17.21
CA CYS A 75 15.14 -4.63 17.73
C CYS A 75 15.17 -6.12 17.35
N GLU A 76 14.61 -6.94 18.23
CA GLU A 76 14.37 -8.35 17.92
C GLU A 76 13.24 -8.46 16.87
N PHE A 77 13.40 -9.37 15.90
CA PHE A 77 12.38 -9.65 14.89
C PHE A 77 11.83 -11.07 15.06
N LEU A 78 10.52 -11.17 15.14
CA LEU A 78 9.80 -12.44 15.17
C LEU A 78 8.92 -12.56 13.93
N GLN A 79 9.30 -13.45 13.01
CA GLN A 79 8.47 -13.76 11.86
C GLN A 79 7.38 -14.75 12.29
N THR A 80 6.17 -14.25 12.46
CA THR A 80 5.00 -15.08 12.82
C THR A 80 3.70 -14.35 12.48
N ASN A 81 2.60 -15.10 12.47
CA ASN A 81 1.27 -14.54 12.35
C ASN A 81 0.63 -14.37 13.74
N ILE A 82 -0.03 -13.26 13.99
CA ILE A 82 -0.84 -13.04 15.18
C ILE A 82 -2.21 -13.66 14.90
N THR A 83 -2.63 -14.59 15.74
CA THR A 83 -3.90 -15.31 15.63
C THR A 83 -4.99 -14.70 16.49
N ALA A 84 -4.64 -14.08 17.62
CA ALA A 84 -5.59 -13.38 18.49
C ALA A 84 -4.87 -12.32 19.32
N LEU A 85 -5.63 -11.35 19.83
CA LEU A 85 -5.17 -10.26 20.68
C LEU A 85 -6.05 -10.20 21.95
N ASP A 86 -5.44 -10.32 23.11
CA ASP A 86 -6.06 -10.07 24.41
C ASP A 86 -5.53 -8.73 24.95
N LEU A 87 -6.32 -7.67 24.80
CA LEU A 87 -5.96 -6.32 25.27
C LEU A 87 -5.96 -6.20 26.79
N GLU A 88 -6.85 -6.93 27.48
CA GLU A 88 -6.96 -6.90 28.94
C GLU A 88 -5.75 -7.57 29.61
N ARG A 89 -5.33 -8.72 29.07
CA ARG A 89 -4.15 -9.45 29.54
C ARG A 89 -2.85 -8.97 28.93
N LYS A 90 -2.92 -8.06 27.94
CA LYS A 90 -1.78 -7.55 27.18
C LYS A 90 -0.97 -8.67 26.53
N THR A 91 -1.67 -9.58 25.88
CA THR A 91 -1.07 -10.78 25.28
C THR A 91 -1.43 -10.86 23.80
N LEU A 92 -0.42 -11.14 22.98
CA LEU A 92 -0.55 -11.50 21.57
C LEU A 92 -0.40 -13.02 21.46
N HIS A 93 -1.36 -13.67 20.82
CA HIS A 93 -1.30 -15.09 20.50
C HIS A 93 -0.73 -15.29 19.10
N THR A 94 0.24 -16.18 18.94
CA THR A 94 0.94 -16.41 17.67
C THR A 94 0.84 -17.84 17.18
N THR A 95 1.18 -18.08 15.91
CA THR A 95 1.30 -19.43 15.33
C THR A 95 2.78 -19.78 15.08
N PRO A 96 3.27 -20.98 15.50
CA PRO A 96 2.71 -21.92 16.46
C PRO A 96 3.20 -21.64 17.88
N GLY A 97 2.24 -21.34 18.80
CA GLY A 97 2.45 -21.60 20.23
C GLY A 97 3.44 -20.74 21.01
N SER A 98 3.77 -19.52 20.58
CA SER A 98 4.57 -18.58 21.37
C SER A 98 3.76 -17.33 21.65
N ASP A 99 3.20 -17.21 22.82
CA ASP A 99 2.51 -16.00 23.25
C ASP A 99 3.51 -14.88 23.57
N VAL A 100 3.09 -13.62 23.34
CA VAL A 100 3.90 -12.45 23.64
C VAL A 100 3.16 -11.53 24.60
N GLU A 101 3.66 -11.39 25.81
CA GLU A 101 3.22 -10.35 26.76
C GLU A 101 3.93 -9.03 26.47
N TYR A 102 3.20 -7.93 26.57
CA TYR A 102 3.74 -6.58 26.31
C TYR A 102 3.35 -5.56 27.41
N GLU A 103 4.18 -4.54 27.58
CA GLU A 103 3.83 -3.35 28.37
C GLU A 103 3.12 -2.31 27.48
N TYR A 104 3.65 -2.09 26.26
CA TYR A 104 3.10 -1.22 25.23
C TYR A 104 2.95 -1.98 23.91
N LEU A 105 1.84 -1.70 23.21
CA LEU A 105 1.56 -2.29 21.90
C LEU A 105 1.43 -1.21 20.82
N VAL A 106 2.04 -1.46 19.67
CA VAL A 106 1.82 -0.71 18.44
C VAL A 106 1.28 -1.67 17.39
N LEU A 107 -0.02 -1.57 17.09
CA LEU A 107 -0.66 -2.29 15.99
C LEU A 107 -0.53 -1.46 14.72
N ALA A 108 0.26 -1.93 13.78
CA ALA A 108 0.53 -1.30 12.49
C ALA A 108 0.32 -2.30 11.35
N THR A 109 -0.72 -3.13 11.47
CA THR A 109 -1.02 -4.25 10.58
C THR A 109 -1.45 -3.83 9.17
N GLY A 110 -1.79 -2.54 9.00
CA GLY A 110 -2.19 -2.00 7.71
C GLY A 110 -3.54 -2.55 7.23
N SER A 111 -3.68 -2.66 5.93
CA SER A 111 -4.82 -3.21 5.21
C SER A 111 -4.38 -4.29 4.23
N SER A 112 -5.33 -4.98 3.63
CA SER A 112 -5.13 -5.93 2.53
C SER A 112 -6.09 -5.60 1.39
N ALA A 113 -5.83 -6.15 0.20
CA ALA A 113 -6.79 -6.05 -0.89
C ALA A 113 -8.11 -6.71 -0.48
N SER A 114 -9.22 -6.04 -0.75
CA SER A 114 -10.51 -6.74 -0.72
C SER A 114 -10.55 -7.74 -1.87
N PRO A 115 -10.88 -9.01 -1.61
CA PRO A 115 -11.05 -9.96 -2.70
C PRO A 115 -12.20 -9.52 -3.61
N PRO A 116 -12.15 -9.86 -4.90
CA PRO A 116 -13.33 -9.73 -5.75
C PRO A 116 -14.51 -10.52 -5.15
N PRO A 117 -15.77 -10.15 -5.45
CA PRO A 117 -16.93 -10.99 -5.17
C PRO A 117 -16.67 -12.45 -5.56
N GLU A 118 -17.26 -13.41 -4.83
CA GLU A 118 -16.97 -14.83 -4.98
C GLU A 118 -17.14 -15.34 -6.43
N ASN A 119 -18.19 -14.86 -7.13
CA ASN A 119 -18.44 -15.18 -8.54
C ASN A 119 -17.42 -14.57 -9.52
N LEU A 120 -16.67 -13.56 -9.12
CA LEU A 120 -15.64 -12.91 -9.94
C LEU A 120 -14.23 -13.40 -9.60
N SER A 121 -14.01 -13.81 -8.33
CA SER A 121 -12.70 -14.14 -7.78
C SER A 121 -11.86 -15.11 -8.64
N PRO A 122 -12.40 -16.19 -9.24
CA PRO A 122 -11.62 -17.11 -10.06
C PRO A 122 -11.04 -16.49 -11.33
N HIS A 123 -11.59 -15.37 -11.78
CA HIS A 123 -11.27 -14.74 -13.06
C HIS A 123 -10.35 -13.53 -12.93
N PHE A 124 -10.13 -13.02 -11.70
CA PHE A 124 -9.33 -11.84 -11.46
C PHE A 124 -8.00 -12.18 -10.78
N ARG A 125 -6.99 -11.40 -11.09
CA ARG A 125 -5.74 -11.33 -10.35
C ARG A 125 -5.80 -10.18 -9.37
N SER A 126 -5.39 -10.40 -8.13
CA SER A 126 -5.15 -9.32 -7.18
C SER A 126 -3.95 -8.47 -7.63
N PHE A 127 -3.95 -7.20 -7.22
CA PHE A 127 -2.81 -6.32 -7.38
C PHE A 127 -2.60 -5.50 -6.11
N TRP A 128 -1.82 -6.05 -5.18
CA TRP A 128 -1.60 -5.48 -3.87
C TRP A 128 -0.16 -5.61 -3.37
N SER A 129 0.49 -6.71 -3.68
CA SER A 129 1.83 -7.07 -3.21
C SER A 129 2.87 -7.00 -4.33
N LEU A 130 4.14 -7.03 -3.95
CA LEU A 130 5.25 -7.18 -4.91
C LEU A 130 5.14 -8.49 -5.69
N ALA A 131 4.70 -9.57 -5.03
CA ALA A 131 4.48 -10.85 -5.70
C ALA A 131 3.39 -10.76 -6.78
N ASP A 132 2.30 -10.02 -6.53
CA ASP A 132 1.25 -9.78 -7.53
C ASP A 132 1.82 -9.01 -8.74
N ALA A 133 2.64 -7.99 -8.49
CA ALA A 133 3.26 -7.19 -9.56
C ALA A 133 4.18 -8.04 -10.46
N VAL A 134 5.01 -8.89 -9.86
CA VAL A 134 5.88 -9.84 -10.59
C VAL A 134 5.02 -10.84 -11.36
N SER A 135 4.00 -11.44 -10.74
CA SER A 135 3.08 -12.38 -11.38
C SER A 135 2.33 -11.76 -12.56
N LEU A 136 1.90 -10.50 -12.41
CA LEU A 136 1.24 -9.77 -13.50
C LEU A 136 2.20 -9.51 -14.67
N ARG A 137 3.42 -9.05 -14.40
CA ARG A 137 4.47 -8.85 -15.41
C ARG A 137 4.72 -10.13 -16.22
N ASP A 138 4.94 -11.25 -15.53
CA ASP A 138 5.22 -12.52 -16.15
C ASP A 138 4.03 -13.04 -16.98
N THR A 139 2.80 -12.80 -16.48
CA THR A 139 1.56 -13.09 -17.21
C THR A 139 1.46 -12.29 -18.51
N ILE A 140 1.74 -10.99 -18.45
CA ILE A 140 1.71 -10.11 -19.62
C ILE A 140 2.73 -10.60 -20.66
N ALA A 141 3.96 -10.92 -20.23
CA ALA A 141 5.01 -11.41 -21.09
C ALA A 141 4.62 -12.75 -21.78
N LYS A 142 3.95 -13.64 -21.05
CA LYS A 142 3.43 -14.90 -21.58
C LYS A 142 2.32 -14.66 -22.60
N VAL A 143 1.28 -13.93 -22.22
CA VAL A 143 0.10 -13.65 -23.07
C VAL A 143 0.52 -12.92 -24.34
N TRP A 144 1.42 -11.93 -24.22
CA TRP A 144 1.95 -11.19 -25.38
C TRP A 144 2.61 -12.10 -26.41
N ARG A 145 3.42 -13.06 -25.95
CA ARG A 145 4.11 -14.01 -26.84
C ARG A 145 3.15 -15.02 -27.49
N GLU A 146 2.19 -15.54 -26.74
CA GLU A 146 1.26 -16.58 -27.17
C GLU A 146 0.16 -16.04 -28.09
N LYS A 147 -0.42 -14.88 -27.73
CA LYS A 147 -1.59 -14.30 -28.43
C LYS A 147 -1.22 -13.14 -29.36
N ASN A 148 0.05 -12.78 -29.46
CA ASN A 148 0.54 -11.63 -30.24
C ASN A 148 -0.24 -10.35 -29.88
N GLY A 149 -0.35 -10.08 -28.57
CA GLY A 149 -1.04 -8.93 -28.02
C GLY A 149 -1.57 -9.17 -26.63
N ALA A 150 -2.08 -8.12 -26.00
CA ALA A 150 -2.75 -8.21 -24.71
C ALA A 150 -3.85 -7.16 -24.60
N THR A 151 -5.00 -7.61 -24.07
CA THR A 151 -6.09 -6.74 -23.62
C THR A 151 -6.23 -6.90 -22.12
N ILE A 152 -6.02 -5.81 -21.39
CA ILE A 152 -6.00 -5.79 -19.91
C ILE A 152 -7.24 -5.04 -19.43
N ALA A 153 -8.11 -5.69 -18.67
CA ALA A 153 -9.20 -5.06 -17.93
C ALA A 153 -8.77 -4.87 -16.47
N ILE A 154 -8.86 -3.63 -15.97
CA ILE A 154 -8.56 -3.26 -14.60
C ILE A 154 -9.86 -2.82 -13.95
N ALA A 155 -10.28 -3.50 -12.88
CA ALA A 155 -11.45 -3.16 -12.10
C ALA A 155 -11.05 -2.35 -10.85
N GLY A 156 -11.53 -1.11 -10.78
CA GLY A 156 -11.26 -0.14 -9.72
C GLY A 156 -10.45 1.06 -10.20
N GLY A 157 -11.09 2.22 -10.24
CA GLY A 157 -10.50 3.51 -10.65
C GLY A 157 -9.92 4.33 -9.50
N GLY A 158 -9.53 3.69 -8.39
CA GLY A 158 -8.74 4.31 -7.33
C GLY A 158 -7.31 4.63 -7.77
N THR A 159 -6.48 5.16 -6.86
CA THR A 159 -5.08 5.52 -7.18
C THR A 159 -4.30 4.35 -7.76
N THR A 160 -4.40 3.16 -7.16
CA THR A 160 -3.71 1.94 -7.63
C THR A 160 -4.11 1.56 -9.06
N GLY A 161 -5.42 1.57 -9.36
CA GLY A 161 -5.91 1.23 -10.70
C GLY A 161 -5.51 2.25 -11.75
N VAL A 162 -5.53 3.53 -11.41
CA VAL A 162 -5.10 4.64 -12.30
C VAL A 162 -3.60 4.53 -12.61
N GLU A 163 -2.76 4.35 -11.58
CA GLU A 163 -1.31 4.18 -11.74
C GLU A 163 -0.98 2.94 -12.56
N LEU A 164 -1.63 1.81 -12.26
CA LEU A 164 -1.46 0.57 -13.01
C LEU A 164 -1.92 0.73 -14.47
N ALA A 165 -3.08 1.35 -14.73
CA ALA A 165 -3.58 1.54 -16.09
C ALA A 165 -2.63 2.38 -16.94
N ALA A 166 -2.06 3.44 -16.37
CA ALA A 166 -1.07 4.27 -17.05
C ALA A 166 0.20 3.49 -17.41
N GLU A 167 0.72 2.69 -16.48
CA GLU A 167 1.90 1.85 -16.69
C GLU A 167 1.64 0.74 -17.71
N MET A 168 0.50 0.07 -17.63
CA MET A 168 0.13 -0.98 -18.59
C MET A 168 -0.03 -0.43 -20.00
N ALA A 169 -0.67 0.73 -20.17
CA ALA A 169 -0.80 1.38 -21.47
C ALA A 169 0.57 1.75 -22.07
N HIS A 170 1.48 2.25 -21.22
CA HIS A 170 2.85 2.54 -21.66
C HIS A 170 3.59 1.27 -22.06
N LEU A 171 3.54 0.21 -21.25
CA LEU A 171 4.16 -1.06 -21.52
C LEU A 171 3.65 -1.69 -22.82
N LEU A 172 2.33 -1.78 -23.00
CA LEU A 172 1.76 -2.38 -24.21
C LEU A 172 2.13 -1.58 -25.47
N LYS A 173 2.21 -0.25 -25.37
CA LYS A 173 2.69 0.62 -26.44
C LYS A 173 4.16 0.37 -26.77
N TYR A 174 5.01 0.17 -25.76
CA TYR A 174 6.41 -0.20 -25.91
C TYR A 174 6.56 -1.56 -26.62
N LEU A 175 5.85 -2.60 -26.15
CA LEU A 175 5.87 -3.94 -26.73
C LEU A 175 5.38 -3.91 -28.19
N LYS A 176 4.30 -3.19 -28.47
CA LYS A 176 3.75 -3.03 -29.83
C LYS A 176 4.76 -2.43 -30.81
N ARG A 177 5.56 -1.45 -30.37
CA ARG A 177 6.60 -0.85 -31.21
C ARG A 177 7.77 -1.79 -31.53
N ARG A 178 7.98 -2.81 -30.71
CA ARG A 178 9.06 -3.80 -30.87
C ARG A 178 8.63 -5.06 -31.61
N THR A 179 7.34 -5.24 -31.85
CA THR A 179 6.85 -6.35 -32.65
C THR A 179 6.72 -5.98 -34.12
N SER A 180 7.10 -6.88 -35.01
CA SER A 180 6.97 -6.71 -36.46
C SER A 180 5.58 -7.11 -36.98
N ARG A 181 4.69 -7.65 -36.11
CA ARG A 181 3.36 -8.11 -36.48
C ARG A 181 2.30 -7.17 -35.89
N PRO A 182 1.12 -7.02 -36.55
CA PRO A 182 -0.02 -6.36 -35.95
C PRO A 182 -0.34 -7.03 -34.59
N ALA A 183 -0.34 -6.25 -33.53
CA ALA A 183 -0.60 -6.74 -32.17
C ALA A 183 -1.74 -5.92 -31.55
N GLU A 184 -2.67 -6.62 -30.88
CA GLU A 184 -3.68 -5.97 -30.07
C GLU A 184 -3.03 -5.47 -28.78
N ALA A 185 -3.29 -4.22 -28.43
CA ALA A 185 -2.71 -3.61 -27.24
C ALA A 185 -3.76 -2.65 -26.66
N LYS A 186 -4.51 -3.12 -25.69
CA LYS A 186 -5.64 -2.38 -25.12
C LYS A 186 -5.63 -2.46 -23.60
N VAL A 187 -5.92 -1.34 -22.94
CA VAL A 187 -6.19 -1.26 -21.51
C VAL A 187 -7.58 -0.65 -21.32
N VAL A 188 -8.40 -1.30 -20.54
CA VAL A 188 -9.74 -0.82 -20.14
C VAL A 188 -9.74 -0.69 -18.62
N LEU A 189 -10.03 0.51 -18.12
CA LEU A 189 -10.19 0.81 -16.71
C LEU A 189 -11.68 0.97 -16.40
N LEU A 190 -12.22 0.07 -15.58
CA LEU A 190 -13.63 0.08 -15.15
C LEU A 190 -13.71 0.64 -13.72
N GLU A 191 -14.53 1.64 -13.52
CA GLU A 191 -14.82 2.25 -12.23
C GLU A 191 -16.32 2.22 -11.97
N ALA A 192 -16.72 1.74 -10.80
CA ALA A 192 -18.11 1.65 -10.40
C ALA A 192 -18.75 3.02 -10.12
N GLY A 193 -17.93 3.99 -9.74
CA GLY A 193 -18.35 5.37 -9.48
C GLY A 193 -18.32 6.26 -10.70
N ASP A 194 -18.83 7.48 -10.53
CA ASP A 194 -18.96 8.51 -11.56
C ASP A 194 -17.63 9.19 -11.94
N ARG A 195 -16.52 8.86 -11.24
CA ARG A 195 -15.20 9.48 -11.47
C ARG A 195 -14.05 8.63 -10.94
N LEU A 196 -12.88 8.80 -11.54
CA LEU A 196 -11.65 8.23 -11.05
C LEU A 196 -11.22 8.90 -9.75
N MET A 197 -10.65 8.13 -8.80
CA MET A 197 -10.11 8.65 -7.53
C MET A 197 -11.10 9.59 -6.82
N GLY A 198 -12.37 9.17 -6.69
CA GLY A 198 -13.48 10.00 -6.26
C GLY A 198 -13.32 10.70 -4.90
N TRP A 199 -12.41 10.22 -4.06
CA TRP A 199 -12.08 10.77 -2.74
C TRP A 199 -11.02 11.88 -2.78
N LEU A 200 -10.35 12.10 -3.94
CA LEU A 200 -9.39 13.18 -4.14
C LEU A 200 -10.05 14.43 -4.73
N GLU A 201 -9.33 15.54 -4.62
CA GLU A 201 -9.72 16.83 -5.20
C GLU A 201 -10.01 16.74 -6.72
N PRO A 202 -10.96 17.54 -7.25
CA PRO A 202 -11.35 17.55 -8.67
C PRO A 202 -10.19 17.68 -9.66
N HIS A 203 -9.07 18.26 -9.24
CA HIS A 203 -7.87 18.37 -10.03
C HIS A 203 -7.28 17.00 -10.40
N PHE A 204 -7.25 16.05 -9.46
CA PHE A 204 -6.64 14.75 -9.69
C PHE A 204 -7.41 13.92 -10.71
N HIS A 205 -8.74 13.81 -10.58
CA HIS A 205 -9.49 13.00 -11.52
C HIS A 205 -9.48 13.59 -12.94
N ARG A 206 -9.61 14.92 -13.11
CA ARG A 206 -9.51 15.54 -14.44
C ARG A 206 -8.14 15.33 -15.08
N THR A 207 -7.06 15.49 -14.30
CA THR A 207 -5.70 15.28 -14.81
C THR A 207 -5.45 13.83 -15.18
N ALA A 208 -5.91 12.88 -14.33
CA ALA A 208 -5.78 11.45 -14.59
C ALA A 208 -6.58 11.01 -15.81
N THR A 209 -7.86 11.38 -15.90
CA THR A 209 -8.70 11.07 -17.07
C THR A 209 -8.02 11.54 -18.36
N SER A 210 -7.63 12.80 -18.43
CA SER A 210 -6.96 13.34 -19.62
C SER A 210 -5.61 12.67 -19.92
N ALA A 211 -4.86 12.25 -18.91
CA ALA A 211 -3.58 11.55 -19.10
C ALA A 211 -3.80 10.12 -19.63
N LEU A 212 -4.74 9.38 -19.05
CA LEU A 212 -5.07 8.00 -19.45
C LEU A 212 -5.65 7.96 -20.87
N GLU A 213 -6.54 8.90 -21.22
CA GLU A 213 -7.08 9.01 -22.59
C GLU A 213 -5.96 9.26 -23.62
N ARG A 214 -5.00 10.15 -23.32
CA ARG A 214 -3.82 10.36 -24.19
C ARG A 214 -2.94 9.13 -24.32
N LEU A 215 -2.91 8.26 -23.30
CA LEU A 215 -2.22 6.98 -23.36
C LEU A 215 -3.01 5.92 -24.14
N GLY A 216 -4.28 6.20 -24.50
CA GLY A 216 -5.16 5.27 -25.19
C GLY A 216 -5.84 4.25 -24.26
N VAL A 217 -5.94 4.57 -22.98
CA VAL A 217 -6.73 3.79 -22.03
C VAL A 217 -8.21 4.07 -22.26
N GLU A 218 -9.01 3.03 -22.41
CA GLU A 218 -10.47 3.14 -22.41
C GLU A 218 -10.93 3.25 -20.95
N ILE A 219 -11.56 4.36 -20.59
CA ILE A 219 -12.10 4.59 -19.24
C ILE A 219 -13.62 4.38 -19.29
N ARG A 220 -14.13 3.56 -18.39
CA ARG A 220 -15.54 3.31 -18.19
C ARG A 220 -15.91 3.67 -16.76
N LEU A 221 -16.65 4.74 -16.60
CA LEU A 221 -17.25 5.20 -15.34
C LEU A 221 -18.65 4.62 -15.21
N ASP A 222 -19.23 4.65 -14.01
CA ASP A 222 -20.53 4.03 -13.68
C ASP A 222 -20.63 2.57 -14.19
N SER A 223 -19.50 1.86 -14.12
CA SER A 223 -19.31 0.57 -14.77
C SER A 223 -18.82 -0.50 -13.78
N PRO A 224 -19.66 -0.90 -12.80
CA PRO A 224 -19.35 -2.01 -11.92
C PRO A 224 -19.19 -3.31 -12.72
N VAL A 225 -18.22 -4.14 -12.32
CA VAL A 225 -18.08 -5.48 -12.91
C VAL A 225 -19.07 -6.42 -12.24
N GLU A 226 -19.93 -7.05 -13.03
CA GLU A 226 -21.01 -7.92 -12.57
C GLU A 226 -20.72 -9.41 -12.83
N GLU A 227 -20.09 -9.72 -13.96
CA GLU A 227 -19.71 -11.07 -14.36
C GLU A 227 -18.29 -11.08 -14.94
N ALA A 228 -17.61 -12.21 -14.87
CA ALA A 228 -16.31 -12.40 -15.48
C ALA A 228 -16.15 -13.84 -16.00
N SER A 229 -15.35 -14.00 -17.04
CA SER A 229 -14.94 -15.29 -17.59
C SER A 229 -13.48 -15.24 -18.07
N GLU A 230 -12.98 -16.33 -18.68
CA GLU A 230 -11.66 -16.34 -19.32
C GLU A 230 -11.54 -15.36 -20.49
N ASP A 231 -12.67 -14.98 -21.12
CA ASP A 231 -12.70 -14.13 -22.29
C ASP A 231 -12.88 -12.64 -21.99
N GLY A 232 -13.23 -12.27 -20.75
CA GLY A 232 -13.43 -10.87 -20.40
C GLY A 232 -14.28 -10.64 -19.16
N VAL A 233 -14.85 -9.44 -19.08
CA VAL A 233 -15.72 -8.99 -17.98
C VAL A 233 -16.99 -8.35 -18.53
N LYS A 234 -18.07 -8.44 -17.77
CA LYS A 234 -19.35 -7.79 -18.08
C LYS A 234 -19.60 -6.64 -17.14
N SER A 235 -20.02 -5.53 -17.70
CA SER A 235 -20.46 -4.34 -16.97
C SER A 235 -21.76 -3.83 -17.61
N GLY A 236 -22.85 -3.87 -16.87
CA GLY A 236 -24.18 -3.60 -17.41
C GLY A 236 -24.53 -4.55 -18.56
N ALA A 237 -24.96 -3.99 -19.69
CA ALA A 237 -25.30 -4.78 -20.89
C ALA A 237 -24.07 -5.14 -21.75
N GLU A 238 -22.91 -4.62 -21.47
CA GLU A 238 -21.74 -4.74 -22.33
C GLU A 238 -20.74 -5.77 -21.84
N TRP A 239 -20.22 -6.58 -22.77
CA TRP A 239 -19.09 -7.48 -22.56
C TRP A 239 -17.80 -6.80 -23.02
N VAL A 240 -16.82 -6.72 -22.12
CA VAL A 240 -15.49 -6.16 -22.39
C VAL A 240 -14.52 -7.32 -22.57
N PRO A 241 -14.09 -7.65 -23.79
CA PRO A 241 -13.10 -8.68 -24.02
C PRO A 241 -11.77 -8.33 -23.29
N ALA A 242 -11.21 -9.30 -22.56
CA ALA A 242 -9.93 -9.13 -21.89
C ALA A 242 -9.30 -10.50 -21.63
N ASN A 243 -8.02 -10.62 -21.98
CA ASN A 243 -7.26 -11.84 -21.67
C ASN A 243 -6.46 -11.73 -20.37
N ILE A 244 -6.39 -10.54 -19.78
CA ILE A 244 -5.84 -10.30 -18.45
C ILE A 244 -6.82 -9.43 -17.68
N ARG A 245 -7.22 -9.85 -16.48
CA ARG A 245 -8.15 -9.13 -15.60
C ARG A 245 -7.49 -8.93 -14.26
N VAL A 246 -7.47 -7.66 -13.81
CA VAL A 246 -6.79 -7.24 -12.59
C VAL A 246 -7.79 -6.54 -11.66
N TRP A 247 -7.83 -6.95 -10.41
CA TRP A 247 -8.67 -6.35 -9.38
C TRP A 247 -7.85 -5.42 -8.52
N THR A 248 -8.23 -4.15 -8.52
CA THR A 248 -7.61 -3.09 -7.71
C THR A 248 -8.64 -2.37 -6.83
N ALA A 249 -9.89 -2.86 -6.81
CA ALA A 249 -10.97 -2.22 -6.08
C ALA A 249 -11.03 -2.71 -4.63
N GLY A 250 -11.16 -1.75 -3.72
CA GLY A 250 -11.35 -2.00 -2.30
C GLY A 250 -10.09 -2.39 -1.54
N HIS A 251 -10.18 -2.15 -0.25
CA HIS A 251 -9.22 -2.65 0.75
C HIS A 251 -10.01 -3.01 2.01
N GLU A 252 -9.50 -3.95 2.75
CA GLU A 252 -10.13 -4.42 3.98
C GLU A 252 -9.13 -4.45 5.13
N ILE A 253 -9.65 -4.30 6.34
CA ILE A 253 -8.87 -4.48 7.56
C ILE A 253 -8.96 -5.93 7.98
N SER A 254 -7.82 -6.57 8.11
CA SER A 254 -7.69 -7.99 8.47
C SER A 254 -6.78 -8.19 9.68
N GLY A 255 -6.77 -9.44 10.18
CA GLY A 255 -5.97 -9.81 11.34
C GLY A 255 -6.47 -9.19 12.65
N PRO A 256 -5.62 -9.11 13.68
CA PRO A 256 -6.03 -8.80 15.05
C PRO A 256 -6.73 -7.43 15.20
N ALA A 257 -6.44 -6.46 14.33
CA ALA A 257 -7.10 -5.16 14.36
C ALA A 257 -8.59 -5.22 13.95
N ALA A 258 -8.97 -6.20 13.13
CA ALA A 258 -10.36 -6.38 12.70
C ALA A 258 -11.25 -6.89 13.84
N GLU A 259 -10.69 -7.61 14.80
CA GLU A 259 -11.41 -8.24 15.92
C GLU A 259 -11.58 -7.32 17.12
N ILE A 260 -10.87 -6.18 17.17
CA ILE A 260 -10.99 -5.24 18.30
C ILE A 260 -12.40 -4.64 18.30
N PRO A 261 -13.15 -4.74 19.41
CA PRO A 261 -14.47 -4.12 19.51
C PRO A 261 -14.37 -2.60 19.51
N GLY A 262 -15.33 -1.93 18.86
CA GLY A 262 -15.40 -0.47 18.83
C GLY A 262 -16.09 0.10 17.61
N GLY A 263 -16.26 1.40 17.59
CA GLY A 263 -16.83 2.12 16.45
C GLY A 263 -15.89 2.10 15.25
N ARG A 264 -16.46 1.82 14.07
CA ARG A 264 -15.71 1.75 12.81
C ARG A 264 -16.25 2.76 11.80
N ASP A 265 -15.43 3.08 10.82
CA ASP A 265 -15.88 3.81 9.64
C ASP A 265 -16.45 2.85 8.57
N ALA A 266 -16.89 3.42 7.44
CA ALA A 266 -17.46 2.64 6.34
C ALA A 266 -16.46 1.66 5.68
N ALA A 267 -15.15 1.89 5.86
CA ALA A 267 -14.08 1.01 5.37
C ALA A 267 -13.66 -0.06 6.40
N GLY A 268 -14.34 -0.15 7.54
CA GLY A 268 -14.06 -1.10 8.61
C GLY A 268 -12.90 -0.70 9.54
N ARG A 269 -12.31 0.50 9.38
CA ARG A 269 -11.22 0.99 10.22
C ARG A 269 -11.72 1.35 11.62
N LEU A 270 -11.01 0.88 12.65
CA LEU A 270 -11.38 1.20 14.03
C LEU A 270 -11.09 2.68 14.34
N ARG A 271 -12.06 3.37 14.95
CA ARG A 271 -11.87 4.75 15.41
C ARG A 271 -10.94 4.77 16.63
N VAL A 272 -9.87 5.53 16.51
CA VAL A 272 -8.91 5.76 17.61
C VAL A 272 -9.12 7.12 18.25
N ASP A 273 -8.61 7.27 19.46
CA ASP A 273 -8.66 8.54 20.18
C ASP A 273 -7.66 9.58 19.63
N GLU A 274 -7.65 10.77 20.21
CA GLU A 274 -6.75 11.87 19.86
C GLU A 274 -5.25 11.58 20.10
N ARG A 275 -4.94 10.43 20.69
CA ARG A 275 -3.58 9.92 20.94
C ARG A 275 -3.27 8.67 20.14
N LEU A 276 -4.12 8.33 19.18
CA LEU A 276 -4.02 7.16 18.35
C LEU A 276 -4.06 5.85 19.15
N THR A 277 -4.70 5.87 20.33
CA THR A 277 -4.84 4.66 21.15
C THR A 277 -6.19 4.01 20.94
N VAL A 278 -6.21 2.68 21.14
CA VAL A 278 -7.44 1.89 21.13
C VAL A 278 -8.33 2.35 22.30
N PRO A 279 -9.63 2.60 22.10
CA PRO A 279 -10.53 3.01 23.16
C PRO A 279 -10.49 2.04 24.35
N GLY A 280 -10.27 2.58 25.57
CA GLY A 280 -10.13 1.78 26.79
C GLY A 280 -8.71 1.26 27.06
N HIS A 281 -7.81 1.26 26.08
CA HIS A 281 -6.46 0.67 26.18
C HIS A 281 -5.38 1.70 25.85
N PRO A 282 -5.06 2.63 26.75
CA PRO A 282 -4.15 3.73 26.48
C PRO A 282 -2.69 3.31 26.20
N GLU A 283 -2.32 2.07 26.45
CA GLU A 283 -1.01 1.46 26.13
C GLU A 283 -0.97 0.86 24.74
N ALA A 284 -2.13 0.64 24.08
CA ALA A 284 -2.24 0.05 22.76
C ALA A 284 -2.52 1.12 21.71
N TYR A 285 -1.60 1.31 20.78
CA TYR A 285 -1.70 2.25 19.66
C TYR A 285 -2.13 1.49 18.41
N LEU A 286 -3.06 2.08 17.63
CA LEU A 286 -3.47 1.54 16.34
C LEU A 286 -3.17 2.56 15.26
N LEU A 287 -2.27 2.21 14.35
CA LEU A 287 -1.65 3.13 13.39
C LEU A 287 -1.81 2.68 11.94
N GLY A 288 -1.72 3.63 11.03
CA GLY A 288 -1.83 3.39 9.59
C GLY A 288 -3.26 3.04 9.18
N ASP A 289 -3.38 2.19 8.17
CA ASP A 289 -4.66 1.92 7.52
C ASP A 289 -5.65 1.16 8.41
N ALA A 290 -5.19 0.47 9.45
CA ALA A 290 -6.05 -0.30 10.36
C ALA A 290 -6.90 0.60 11.28
N GLY A 291 -6.46 1.83 11.54
CA GLY A 291 -7.14 2.80 12.39
C GLY A 291 -7.55 4.05 11.66
N VAL A 292 -8.62 4.71 12.11
CA VAL A 292 -9.02 6.02 11.62
C VAL A 292 -9.03 7.05 12.77
N TYR A 293 -8.27 8.10 12.59
CA TYR A 293 -8.28 9.27 13.45
C TYR A 293 -9.10 10.38 12.80
N GLU A 294 -10.06 10.92 13.56
CA GLU A 294 -10.85 12.09 13.16
C GLU A 294 -10.05 13.36 13.51
N ASP A 295 -9.29 13.86 12.54
CA ASP A 295 -8.54 15.10 12.72
C ASP A 295 -9.49 16.30 12.73
N PRO A 296 -9.40 17.23 13.69
CA PRO A 296 -10.30 18.38 13.79
C PRO A 296 -10.27 19.32 12.57
N ARG A 297 -9.20 19.32 11.78
CA ARG A 297 -9.02 20.20 10.60
C ARG A 297 -9.32 19.48 9.29
N HIS A 298 -9.02 18.15 9.24
CA HIS A 298 -9.04 17.39 7.99
C HIS A 298 -10.11 16.31 7.96
N GLY A 299 -10.86 16.11 9.07
CA GLY A 299 -11.82 15.01 9.19
C GLY A 299 -11.12 13.64 9.29
N PRO A 300 -11.77 12.55 8.86
CA PRO A 300 -11.19 11.21 8.92
C PRO A 300 -9.95 11.10 8.04
N LEU A 301 -8.79 10.86 8.65
CA LEU A 301 -7.54 10.76 7.92
C LEU A 301 -7.54 9.56 6.96
N PRO A 302 -7.07 9.74 5.72
CA PRO A 302 -7.06 8.68 4.73
C PRO A 302 -6.00 7.60 5.00
N PRO A 303 -6.18 6.34 4.52
CA PRO A 303 -5.19 5.27 4.64
C PRO A 303 -4.04 5.50 3.66
N THR A 304 -3.03 6.25 4.07
CA THR A 304 -1.88 6.60 3.23
C THR A 304 -0.56 6.47 3.96
N ALA A 305 0.51 6.24 3.19
CA ALA A 305 1.87 6.25 3.71
C ALA A 305 2.23 7.58 4.40
N SER A 306 1.70 8.73 3.91
CA SER A 306 1.92 10.04 4.51
C SER A 306 1.37 10.16 5.94
N VAL A 307 0.20 9.59 6.19
CA VAL A 307 -0.40 9.49 7.53
C VAL A 307 0.40 8.52 8.39
N ALA A 308 0.64 7.32 7.90
CA ALA A 308 1.33 6.25 8.62
C ALA A 308 2.74 6.65 9.12
N VAL A 309 3.53 7.33 8.29
CA VAL A 309 4.90 7.77 8.67
C VAL A 309 4.92 8.94 9.67
N GLN A 310 3.79 9.58 9.92
CA GLN A 310 3.65 10.60 10.97
C GLN A 310 3.14 10.01 12.27
N GLN A 311 2.22 9.04 12.19
CA GLN A 311 1.66 8.36 13.34
C GLN A 311 2.71 7.53 14.09
N GLY A 312 3.58 6.78 13.38
CA GLY A 312 4.61 5.96 13.99
C GLY A 312 5.54 6.74 14.95
N PRO A 313 6.20 7.82 14.50
CA PRO A 313 7.03 8.65 15.36
C PRO A 313 6.28 9.32 16.51
N TYR A 314 5.00 9.62 16.35
CA TYR A 314 4.18 10.14 17.43
C TYR A 314 4.03 9.09 18.53
N ALA A 315 3.58 7.87 18.19
CA ALA A 315 3.40 6.77 19.14
C ALA A 315 4.71 6.44 19.87
N ALA A 316 5.82 6.33 19.12
CA ALA A 316 7.14 6.05 19.69
C ALA A 316 7.58 7.11 20.73
N ARG A 317 7.38 8.40 20.42
CA ARG A 317 7.69 9.49 21.35
C ARG A 317 6.78 9.49 22.57
N ASP A 318 5.50 9.18 22.39
CA ASP A 318 4.55 9.11 23.52
C ASP A 318 4.90 7.93 24.45
N ILE A 319 5.18 6.75 23.90
CA ILE A 319 5.65 5.58 24.66
C ILE A 319 6.93 5.92 25.43
N ALA A 320 7.94 6.48 24.77
CA ALA A 320 9.21 6.84 25.41
C ALA A 320 9.04 7.86 26.55
N ARG A 321 8.13 8.82 26.41
CA ARG A 321 7.80 9.76 27.49
C ARG A 321 7.15 9.06 28.68
N ARG A 322 6.18 8.17 28.43
CA ARG A 322 5.46 7.43 29.48
C ARG A 322 6.37 6.48 30.24
N ILE A 323 7.28 5.80 29.55
CA ILE A 323 8.28 4.94 30.17
C ILE A 323 9.19 5.74 31.12
N ARG A 324 9.60 6.97 30.70
CA ARG A 324 10.43 7.84 31.53
C ARG A 324 9.69 8.48 32.70
N ASN A 325 8.44 8.88 32.47
CA ASN A 325 7.57 9.47 33.48
C ASN A 325 6.10 9.14 33.20
N PRO A 326 5.51 8.17 33.90
CA PRO A 326 4.11 7.78 33.69
C PRO A 326 3.07 8.90 33.90
N LYS A 327 3.44 9.93 34.65
CA LYS A 327 2.57 11.10 34.90
C LYS A 327 2.75 12.23 33.89
N THR A 328 3.52 12.02 32.83
CA THR A 328 3.78 13.04 31.80
C THR A 328 2.51 13.46 31.07
N LYS A 329 2.42 14.74 30.73
CA LYS A 329 1.35 15.23 29.85
C LYS A 329 1.54 14.61 28.44
N ARG A 330 0.49 14.01 27.93
CA ARG A 330 0.46 13.41 26.59
C ARG A 330 -0.10 14.43 25.59
N PRO A 331 0.68 14.89 24.60
CA PRO A 331 0.16 15.74 23.54
C PRO A 331 -0.79 14.93 22.64
N LYS A 332 -1.75 15.60 22.02
CA LYS A 332 -2.57 15.01 20.97
C LYS A 332 -1.73 14.78 19.70
N PHE A 333 -2.17 13.85 18.87
CA PHE A 333 -1.62 13.72 17.53
C PHE A 333 -1.99 14.94 16.70
N ASP A 334 -1.01 15.48 16.00
CA ASP A 334 -1.16 16.65 15.12
C ASP A 334 -0.68 16.25 13.72
N PHE A 335 -1.65 16.10 12.81
CA PHE A 335 -1.37 15.72 11.42
C PHE A 335 -0.96 16.94 10.61
N PHE A 336 0.11 16.81 9.87
CA PHE A 336 0.55 17.80 8.88
C PHE A 336 0.25 17.29 7.48
N ASP A 337 -0.70 17.91 6.81
CA ASP A 337 -1.04 17.55 5.44
C ASP A 337 0.07 17.99 4.48
N ARG A 338 0.69 17.00 3.84
CA ARG A 338 1.74 17.19 2.82
C ARG A 338 1.19 17.18 1.40
N GLY A 339 -0.12 16.96 1.25
CA GLY A 339 -0.78 16.78 -0.02
C GLY A 339 -0.64 15.36 -0.59
N TYR A 340 -0.97 15.23 -1.86
CA TYR A 340 -1.05 13.97 -2.60
C TYR A 340 -0.24 14.02 -3.89
N ILE A 341 0.25 12.85 -4.29
CA ILE A 341 0.92 12.67 -5.58
C ILE A 341 0.48 11.33 -6.16
N VAL A 342 0.10 11.33 -7.44
CA VAL A 342 -0.33 10.13 -8.17
C VAL A 342 0.47 10.05 -9.47
N SER A 343 1.07 8.91 -9.75
CA SER A 343 1.75 8.65 -11.01
C SER A 343 0.75 8.48 -12.15
N LEU A 344 1.03 9.06 -13.29
CA LEU A 344 0.24 8.95 -14.52
C LEU A 344 1.09 8.38 -15.67
N GLY A 345 1.99 7.48 -15.31
CA GLY A 345 2.96 6.87 -16.20
C GLY A 345 4.29 7.63 -16.30
N PRO A 346 5.19 7.19 -17.16
CA PRO A 346 6.51 7.81 -17.34
C PRO A 346 6.42 9.30 -17.65
N ASP A 347 7.25 10.09 -16.97
CA ASP A 347 7.35 11.53 -17.11
C ASP A 347 6.04 12.32 -16.83
N ASN A 348 5.05 11.70 -16.19
CA ASN A 348 3.79 12.35 -15.87
C ASN A 348 3.27 11.98 -14.48
N ALA A 349 2.77 12.97 -13.76
CA ALA A 349 2.09 12.80 -12.47
C ALA A 349 1.11 13.95 -12.23
N ALA A 350 0.19 13.76 -11.32
CA ALA A 350 -0.61 14.81 -10.70
C ALA A 350 -0.19 14.95 -9.24
N ALA A 351 0.05 16.16 -8.78
CA ALA A 351 0.46 16.43 -7.41
C ALA A 351 -0.23 17.68 -6.87
N GLU A 352 -0.52 17.64 -5.59
CA GLU A 352 -0.87 18.82 -4.79
C GLU A 352 -0.05 18.77 -3.52
N THR A 353 0.65 19.84 -3.20
CA THR A 353 1.41 19.98 -1.97
C THR A 353 1.35 21.42 -1.46
N LEU A 354 1.06 21.59 -0.18
CA LEU A 354 0.91 22.90 0.47
C LEU A 354 -0.04 23.84 -0.32
N GLY A 355 -1.16 23.29 -0.86
CA GLY A 355 -2.14 24.02 -1.63
C GLY A 355 -1.72 24.37 -3.07
N THR A 356 -0.52 23.98 -3.51
CA THR A 356 -0.04 24.20 -4.87
C THR A 356 -0.19 22.94 -5.73
N LYS A 357 -0.78 23.09 -6.92
CA LYS A 357 -1.07 22.01 -7.86
C LYS A 357 -0.04 21.93 -8.96
N PHE A 358 0.49 20.75 -9.18
CA PHE A 358 1.50 20.46 -10.21
C PHE A 358 1.02 19.33 -11.11
N THR A 359 1.44 19.33 -12.37
CA THR A 359 1.18 18.26 -13.32
C THR A 359 2.39 18.02 -14.23
N GLY A 360 2.38 16.88 -14.95
CA GLY A 360 3.41 16.56 -15.92
C GLY A 360 4.77 16.26 -15.30
N ARG A 361 5.85 16.65 -15.98
CA ARG A 361 7.23 16.31 -15.61
C ARG A 361 7.68 16.88 -14.27
N ALA A 362 7.20 18.07 -13.90
CA ALA A 362 7.53 18.68 -12.61
C ALA A 362 6.92 17.87 -11.45
N ALA A 363 5.63 17.49 -11.57
CA ALA A 363 4.98 16.62 -10.60
C ALA A 363 5.65 15.23 -10.55
N HIS A 364 6.05 14.67 -11.68
CA HIS A 364 6.75 13.38 -11.74
C HIS A 364 8.14 13.44 -11.10
N ALA A 365 8.90 14.51 -11.25
CA ALA A 365 10.16 14.71 -10.56
C ALA A 365 9.96 14.78 -9.04
N LEU A 366 8.91 15.49 -8.58
CA LEU A 366 8.51 15.51 -7.17
C LEU A 366 8.11 14.12 -6.68
N TYR A 367 7.29 13.38 -7.44
CA TYR A 367 6.89 12.00 -7.15
C TYR A 367 8.12 11.11 -6.90
N ARG A 368 9.07 11.05 -7.83
CA ARG A 368 10.30 10.26 -7.67
C ARG A 368 11.12 10.68 -6.44
N SER A 369 11.24 11.98 -6.20
CA SER A 369 11.98 12.51 -5.04
C SER A 369 11.33 12.11 -3.71
N VAL A 370 10.01 12.20 -3.61
CA VAL A 370 9.24 11.82 -2.42
C VAL A 370 9.34 10.32 -2.18
N LEU A 371 9.24 9.50 -3.21
CA LEU A 371 9.34 8.05 -3.06
C LEU A 371 10.74 7.60 -2.67
N LEU A 372 11.81 8.18 -3.22
CA LEU A 372 13.17 7.94 -2.76
C LEU A 372 13.36 8.35 -1.30
N TYR A 373 12.73 9.42 -0.85
CA TYR A 373 12.75 9.82 0.56
C TYR A 373 12.07 8.77 1.45
N TYR A 374 10.95 8.21 1.02
CA TYR A 374 10.21 7.18 1.76
C TYR A 374 10.87 5.80 1.69
N LEU A 375 11.58 5.46 0.63
CA LEU A 375 12.45 4.30 0.57
C LEU A 375 13.58 4.45 1.58
N LYS A 376 13.52 3.74 2.70
CA LYS A 376 14.44 3.92 3.82
C LYS A 376 15.72 3.09 3.70
N ASP A 377 15.69 2.04 2.90
CA ASP A 377 16.88 1.26 2.58
C ASP A 377 17.78 1.98 1.56
N ARG A 378 19.07 2.10 1.89
CA ARG A 378 20.06 2.76 1.01
C ARG A 378 20.31 1.96 -0.27
N GLY A 379 20.33 0.62 -0.15
CA GLY A 379 20.48 -0.27 -1.30
C GLY A 379 19.30 -0.13 -2.27
N GLY A 380 18.08 -0.23 -1.76
CA GLY A 380 16.85 -0.05 -2.55
C GLY A 380 16.80 1.32 -3.24
N ARG A 381 17.21 2.40 -2.56
CA ARG A 381 17.30 3.73 -3.19
C ARG A 381 18.27 3.78 -4.35
N ALA A 382 19.46 3.19 -4.19
CA ALA A 382 20.48 3.18 -5.23
C ALA A 382 20.02 2.35 -6.44
N LEU A 383 19.42 1.18 -6.20
CA LEU A 383 18.86 0.32 -7.24
C LEU A 383 17.71 1.01 -7.97
N THR A 384 16.73 1.58 -7.25
CA THR A 384 15.62 2.32 -7.85
C THR A 384 16.12 3.48 -8.72
N ALA A 385 17.10 4.24 -8.25
CA ALA A 385 17.68 5.34 -9.02
C ALA A 385 18.42 4.83 -10.28
N ALA A 386 19.12 3.69 -10.18
CA ALA A 386 19.78 3.05 -11.31
C ALA A 386 18.77 2.52 -12.34
N ASP A 387 17.69 1.86 -11.89
CA ASP A 387 16.63 1.38 -12.78
C ASP A 387 15.97 2.55 -13.54
N TRP A 388 15.65 3.65 -12.86
CA TRP A 388 15.11 4.83 -13.51
C TRP A 388 16.10 5.50 -14.51
N ALA A 389 17.40 5.38 -14.27
CA ALA A 389 18.41 5.85 -15.23
C ALA A 389 18.49 4.92 -16.46
N MET A 390 18.42 3.59 -16.26
CA MET A 390 18.41 2.60 -17.36
C MET A 390 17.14 2.70 -18.21
N GLU A 391 15.99 2.95 -17.58
CA GLU A 391 14.73 3.20 -18.28
C GLU A 391 14.86 4.34 -19.29
N ARG A 392 15.48 5.46 -18.90
CA ARG A 392 15.72 6.59 -19.80
C ARG A 392 16.60 6.24 -21.00
N MET A 393 17.41 5.18 -20.89
CA MET A 393 18.22 4.65 -22.01
C MET A 393 17.44 3.63 -22.87
N GLY A 394 16.12 3.47 -22.63
CA GLY A 394 15.25 2.58 -23.40
C GLY A 394 15.38 1.09 -23.03
N ARG A 395 15.93 0.76 -21.89
CA ARG A 395 16.06 -0.60 -21.37
C ARG A 395 14.97 -0.85 -20.33
N LEU A 396 13.90 -1.53 -20.73
CA LEU A 396 12.94 -2.11 -19.80
C LEU A 396 13.33 -3.56 -19.51
N GLY A 397 13.11 -4.03 -18.29
CA GLY A 397 13.36 -5.42 -17.88
C GLY A 397 12.24 -6.36 -18.31
N PHE A 398 11.97 -6.45 -19.62
CA PHE A 398 10.96 -7.33 -20.24
C PHE A 398 11.56 -8.33 -21.21
#